data_9d8177be7f7048bb12871473d77c8fc5
#
_entry.id   9d8177be7f7048bb12871473d77c8fc5
#
_cell.length_a   1.000
_cell.length_b   1.000
_cell.length_c   1.000
_cell.angle_alpha   90.00
_cell.angle_beta   90.00
_cell.angle_gamma   90.00
#
_symmetry.space_group_name_H-M   'P 1'
#
loop_
_entity.id
_entity.type
_entity.pdbx_description
1 polymer ?
#
loop_
_entity_poly.entity_id
_entity_poly.type
_entity_poly.pdbx_seq_one_letter_code
_entity_poly.pdbx_strand_id
1 'polypeptide(L)'
;MYTFRPYTERIGRMKVKVRDRIITADSAKTIIQYEAEQKYKNFPPMLQKPYQGLYIIQNMPIDIVEDEYFVGDMGNKGWGAAGGAMWLMVDIENTWPIGEDGLHHAPDDDPLYSHQKLAISPEELKIMRELNAKRMAGMGKIFPEEWLPDGAREFFALQASDYGKIGGFPVHLPPGHLTPGFQNILKRGYADIRKQAQDWLDEHNGNVQGDNMGKYMFYKAATVACDGAITLTRRYADLAREKAKDAPTPERKAELEKMAVSLDWIAEKPARTFWEALQQVMLYNVFLKVHNDPGVTSQIGRAHV
;
A
#
# COMPACT_ATOMS: atom_id res chain seq x y z
N MET A 1 -21.67 17.88 29.26
CA MET A 1 -22.29 16.92 28.35
C MET A 1 -21.87 17.32 26.94
N TYR A 2 -21.01 16.54 26.26
CA TYR A 2 -20.61 16.85 24.87
C TYR A 2 -21.76 16.43 23.96
N THR A 3 -22.41 17.42 23.36
CA THR A 3 -23.38 17.19 22.29
C THR A 3 -22.61 16.96 20.99
N PHE A 4 -22.62 15.74 20.47
CA PHE A 4 -22.09 15.45 19.15
C PHE A 4 -22.88 16.24 18.11
N ARG A 5 -22.20 16.99 17.26
CA ARG A 5 -22.83 17.63 16.12
C ARG A 5 -23.39 16.55 15.18
N PRO A 6 -24.59 16.76 14.61
CA PRO A 6 -25.11 15.82 13.62
C PRO A 6 -24.15 15.74 12.42
N TYR A 7 -24.11 14.58 11.79
CA TYR A 7 -23.32 14.41 10.58
C TYR A 7 -23.81 15.34 9.48
N THR A 8 -22.88 15.85 8.68
CA THR A 8 -23.24 16.51 7.42
C THR A 8 -23.84 15.47 6.45
N GLU A 9 -24.66 15.92 5.52
CA GLU A 9 -25.23 15.05 4.47
C GLU A 9 -24.15 14.26 3.72
N ARG A 10 -23.01 14.90 3.44
CA ARG A 10 -21.86 14.26 2.81
C ARG A 10 -21.34 13.07 3.64
N ILE A 11 -21.14 13.26 4.94
CA ILE A 11 -20.72 12.17 5.83
C ILE A 11 -21.78 11.06 5.87
N GLY A 12 -23.07 11.42 5.85
CA GLY A 12 -24.17 10.46 5.74
C GLY A 12 -24.05 9.60 4.49
N ARG A 13 -23.87 10.22 3.32
CA ARG A 13 -23.66 9.50 2.05
C ARG A 13 -22.42 8.61 2.08
N MET A 14 -21.29 9.12 2.59
CA MET A 14 -20.05 8.34 2.70
C MET A 14 -20.22 7.11 3.59
N LYS A 15 -20.92 7.24 4.72
CA LYS A 15 -21.21 6.10 5.61
C LYS A 15 -22.02 5.01 4.92
N VAL A 16 -23.04 5.39 4.15
CA VAL A 16 -23.83 4.43 3.36
C VAL A 16 -22.95 3.74 2.32
N LYS A 17 -22.16 4.53 1.57
CA LYS A 17 -21.23 3.99 0.57
C LYS A 17 -20.23 2.99 1.18
N VAL A 18 -19.66 3.28 2.33
CA VAL A 18 -18.71 2.37 3.01
C VAL A 18 -19.39 1.12 3.52
N ARG A 19 -20.58 1.24 4.10
CA ARG A 19 -21.32 0.10 4.64
C ARG A 19 -21.77 -0.88 3.55
N ASP A 20 -22.29 -0.32 2.45
CA ASP A 20 -22.89 -1.11 1.37
C ASP A 20 -21.89 -1.37 0.22
N ARG A 21 -20.61 -1.10 0.45
CA ARG A 21 -19.55 -1.23 -0.55
C ARG A 21 -19.33 -2.69 -0.92
N ILE A 22 -19.39 -2.96 -2.21
CA ILE A 22 -18.85 -4.18 -2.80
C ILE A 22 -17.41 -3.88 -3.19
N ILE A 23 -16.48 -4.60 -2.62
CA ILE A 23 -15.07 -4.49 -2.98
C ILE A 23 -14.85 -5.25 -4.28
N THR A 24 -14.34 -4.57 -5.30
CA THR A 24 -14.02 -5.20 -6.57
C THR A 24 -12.52 -5.47 -6.63
N ALA A 25 -12.14 -6.73 -6.79
CA ALA A 25 -10.75 -7.09 -7.05
C ALA A 25 -10.51 -7.20 -8.56
N ASP A 26 -9.38 -6.68 -9.02
CA ASP A 26 -8.89 -6.88 -10.37
C ASP A 26 -7.40 -7.28 -10.36
N SER A 27 -6.94 -7.85 -11.47
CA SER A 27 -5.57 -8.33 -11.62
C SER A 27 -4.56 -7.23 -11.92
N ALA A 28 -4.99 -6.00 -12.16
CA ALA A 28 -4.13 -4.92 -12.66
C ALA A 28 -2.89 -4.72 -11.78
N LYS A 29 -3.06 -4.64 -10.47
CA LYS A 29 -1.92 -4.49 -9.57
C LYS A 29 -1.02 -5.71 -9.52
N THR A 30 -1.59 -6.90 -9.52
CA THR A 30 -0.83 -8.16 -9.53
C THR A 30 0.05 -8.24 -10.77
N ILE A 31 -0.49 -7.84 -11.94
CA ILE A 31 0.25 -7.75 -13.20
C ILE A 31 1.41 -6.75 -13.05
N ILE A 32 1.11 -5.52 -12.65
CA ILE A 32 2.10 -4.44 -12.50
C ILE A 32 3.19 -4.82 -11.49
N GLN A 33 2.82 -5.47 -10.40
CA GLN A 33 3.77 -5.95 -9.39
C GLN A 33 4.68 -7.04 -9.97
N TYR A 34 4.13 -8.01 -10.69
CA TYR A 34 4.91 -9.03 -11.35
C TYR A 34 5.89 -8.45 -12.37
N GLU A 35 5.42 -7.51 -13.19
CA GLU A 35 6.27 -6.78 -14.15
C GLU A 35 7.43 -6.05 -13.45
N ALA A 36 7.13 -5.33 -12.35
CA ALA A 36 8.14 -4.65 -11.56
C ALA A 36 9.19 -5.64 -11.00
N GLU A 37 8.74 -6.77 -10.48
CA GLU A 37 9.62 -7.83 -9.97
C GLU A 37 10.53 -8.38 -11.08
N GLN A 38 9.99 -8.67 -12.26
CA GLN A 38 10.80 -9.14 -13.39
C GLN A 38 11.79 -8.09 -13.89
N LYS A 39 11.38 -6.83 -13.94
CA LYS A 39 12.21 -5.72 -14.42
C LYS A 39 13.43 -5.48 -13.53
N TYR A 40 13.26 -5.59 -12.21
CA TYR A 40 14.30 -5.24 -11.25
C TYR A 40 14.92 -6.46 -10.53
N LYS A 41 14.63 -7.68 -10.95
CA LYS A 41 15.13 -8.92 -10.31
C LYS A 41 16.66 -9.01 -10.22
N ASN A 42 17.37 -8.37 -11.14
CA ASN A 42 18.84 -8.40 -11.21
C ASN A 42 19.49 -7.19 -10.49
N PHE A 43 18.69 -6.32 -9.86
CA PHE A 43 19.22 -5.22 -9.06
C PHE A 43 19.78 -5.75 -7.73
N PRO A 44 20.73 -5.02 -7.10
CA PRO A 44 21.11 -5.33 -5.73
C PRO A 44 19.89 -5.43 -4.82
N PRO A 45 19.82 -6.41 -3.91
CA PRO A 45 18.62 -6.67 -3.10
C PRO A 45 18.04 -5.43 -2.42
N MET A 46 18.88 -4.56 -1.87
CA MET A 46 18.46 -3.33 -1.21
C MET A 46 17.78 -2.32 -2.16
N LEU A 47 18.09 -2.37 -3.46
CA LEU A 47 17.52 -1.47 -4.47
C LEU A 47 16.27 -2.06 -5.14
N GLN A 48 16.07 -3.38 -5.11
CA GLN A 48 14.93 -4.00 -5.79
C GLN A 48 13.59 -3.40 -5.34
N LYS A 49 13.31 -3.41 -4.04
CA LYS A 49 12.02 -2.94 -3.49
C LYS A 49 11.72 -1.47 -3.78
N PRO A 50 12.63 -0.50 -3.57
CA PRO A 50 12.38 0.89 -3.93
C PRO A 50 12.05 1.10 -5.41
N TYR A 51 12.79 0.46 -6.32
CA TYR A 51 12.52 0.57 -7.75
C TYR A 51 11.24 -0.13 -8.18
N GLN A 52 10.92 -1.29 -7.60
CA GLN A 52 9.64 -1.98 -7.81
C GLN A 52 8.49 -1.10 -7.34
N GLY A 53 8.60 -0.53 -6.14
CA GLY A 53 7.57 0.37 -5.59
C GLY A 53 7.37 1.62 -6.45
N LEU A 54 8.43 2.25 -6.91
CA LEU A 54 8.33 3.39 -7.84
C LEU A 54 7.61 2.99 -9.13
N TYR A 55 7.97 1.84 -9.72
CA TYR A 55 7.30 1.33 -10.93
C TYR A 55 5.81 1.08 -10.70
N ILE A 56 5.45 0.44 -9.59
CA ILE A 56 4.04 0.19 -9.24
C ILE A 56 3.29 1.52 -9.09
N ILE A 57 3.86 2.47 -8.36
CA ILE A 57 3.27 3.80 -8.16
C ILE A 57 3.08 4.54 -9.48
N GLN A 58 4.00 4.42 -10.42
CA GLN A 58 3.88 5.07 -11.74
C GLN A 58 2.77 4.48 -12.61
N ASN A 59 2.48 3.19 -12.44
CA ASN A 59 1.62 2.46 -13.36
C ASN A 59 0.27 2.03 -12.74
N MET A 60 0.15 1.94 -11.41
CA MET A 60 -1.09 1.53 -10.77
C MET A 60 -2.23 2.51 -11.06
N PRO A 61 -3.47 2.01 -11.25
CA PRO A 61 -4.63 2.87 -11.32
C PRO A 61 -4.86 3.58 -9.99
N ILE A 62 -5.23 4.85 -10.06
CA ILE A 62 -5.65 5.67 -8.93
C ILE A 62 -6.98 6.32 -9.25
N ASP A 63 -7.79 6.61 -8.24
CA ASP A 63 -9.05 7.33 -8.41
C ASP A 63 -9.30 8.32 -7.28
N ILE A 64 -10.21 9.25 -7.53
CA ILE A 64 -10.80 10.16 -6.53
C ILE A 64 -12.30 9.97 -6.66
N VAL A 65 -12.90 9.30 -5.67
CA VAL A 65 -14.32 9.03 -5.70
C VAL A 65 -15.15 10.27 -5.35
N GLU A 66 -16.41 10.24 -5.76
CA GLU A 66 -17.37 11.29 -5.39
C GLU A 66 -17.46 11.43 -3.87
N ASP A 67 -17.61 12.61 -3.37
CA ASP A 67 -17.63 12.95 -1.94
C ASP A 67 -16.27 12.79 -1.20
N GLU A 68 -15.23 12.27 -1.82
CA GLU A 68 -13.92 12.14 -1.20
C GLU A 68 -13.29 13.52 -0.96
N TYR A 69 -12.88 13.77 0.28
CA TYR A 69 -12.24 15.02 0.70
C TYR A 69 -10.73 14.86 0.94
N PHE A 70 -10.29 13.65 1.25
CA PHE A 70 -8.90 13.25 1.32
C PHE A 70 -8.66 12.19 0.26
N VAL A 71 -7.67 12.39 -0.59
CA VAL A 71 -7.32 11.41 -1.62
C VAL A 71 -6.46 10.29 -1.03
N GLY A 72 -6.54 9.12 -1.64
CA GLY A 72 -5.78 7.94 -1.20
C GLY A 72 -6.67 6.74 -0.94
N ASP A 73 -7.98 6.86 -1.09
CA ASP A 73 -8.82 5.69 -1.32
C ASP A 73 -8.45 5.15 -2.70
N MET A 74 -7.98 3.91 -2.74
CA MET A 74 -7.59 3.25 -3.98
C MET A 74 -8.83 2.79 -4.77
N GLY A 75 -9.98 3.40 -4.52
CA GLY A 75 -11.25 3.18 -5.18
C GLY A 75 -11.91 1.86 -4.79
N ASN A 76 -12.96 1.47 -5.54
CA ASN A 76 -13.63 0.18 -5.36
C ASN A 76 -12.71 -1.01 -5.68
N LYS A 77 -11.56 -0.76 -6.28
CA LYS A 77 -10.51 -1.73 -6.60
C LYS A 77 -9.42 -1.82 -5.52
N GLY A 78 -9.70 -1.35 -4.31
CA GLY A 78 -8.74 -1.19 -3.23
C GLY A 78 -7.95 -2.43 -2.85
N TRP A 79 -8.54 -3.59 -2.96
CA TRP A 79 -7.85 -4.84 -2.69
C TRP A 79 -6.86 -5.23 -3.79
N GLY A 80 -7.20 -5.02 -5.06
CA GLY A 80 -6.28 -5.18 -6.19
C GLY A 80 -5.10 -4.23 -6.10
N ALA A 81 -5.33 -3.02 -5.58
CA ALA A 81 -4.31 -2.01 -5.44
C ALA A 81 -3.43 -2.19 -4.18
N ALA A 82 -3.89 -2.82 -3.13
CA ALA A 82 -3.21 -2.82 -1.83
C ALA A 82 -2.15 -3.91 -1.60
N GLY A 83 -1.76 -4.67 -2.57
CA GLY A 83 -0.72 -5.68 -2.45
C GLY A 83 -1.28 -6.99 -1.97
N GLY A 84 -1.45 -7.65 -1.31
CA GLY A 84 -1.97 -8.85 -0.74
C GLY A 84 -2.80 -9.77 -1.64
N ALA A 85 -2.60 -9.71 -2.94
CA ALA A 85 -3.29 -10.62 -3.86
C ALA A 85 -3.13 -12.09 -3.43
N MET A 86 -2.02 -12.44 -2.84
CA MET A 86 -1.76 -13.79 -2.35
C MET A 86 -2.60 -14.10 -1.09
N TRP A 87 -2.70 -13.17 -0.14
CA TRP A 87 -3.53 -13.33 1.05
C TRP A 87 -5.00 -13.37 0.72
N LEU A 88 -5.44 -12.42 -0.12
CA LEU A 88 -6.79 -12.32 -0.56
C LEU A 88 -7.28 -13.61 -1.22
N MET A 89 -6.45 -14.24 -2.05
CA MET A 89 -6.82 -15.45 -2.76
C MET A 89 -6.90 -16.66 -1.85
N VAL A 90 -5.96 -16.83 -0.94
CA VAL A 90 -5.98 -17.97 0.00
C VAL A 90 -7.15 -17.85 0.96
N ASP A 91 -7.42 -16.64 1.46
CA ASP A 91 -8.50 -16.44 2.41
C ASP A 91 -9.87 -16.46 1.73
N ILE A 92 -10.04 -15.81 0.59
CA ILE A 92 -11.33 -15.73 -0.09
C ILE A 92 -11.79 -17.09 -0.60
N GLU A 93 -10.93 -17.84 -1.26
CA GLU A 93 -11.33 -19.13 -1.82
C GLU A 93 -11.64 -20.18 -0.76
N ASN A 94 -10.94 -20.12 0.36
CA ASN A 94 -11.07 -21.12 1.42
C ASN A 94 -12.07 -20.72 2.52
N THR A 95 -12.30 -19.42 2.71
CA THR A 95 -13.04 -18.92 3.85
C THR A 95 -14.26 -18.09 3.51
N TRP A 96 -14.35 -17.55 2.29
CA TRP A 96 -15.46 -16.72 1.84
C TRP A 96 -16.30 -17.46 0.80
N PRO A 97 -17.41 -18.09 1.16
CA PRO A 97 -18.28 -18.80 0.22
C PRO A 97 -18.88 -17.85 -0.82
N ILE A 98 -19.15 -18.38 -2.00
CA ILE A 98 -19.90 -17.67 -3.03
C ILE A 98 -21.39 -17.73 -2.66
N GLY A 99 -22.00 -16.55 -2.52
CA GLY A 99 -23.42 -16.40 -2.29
C GLY A 99 -24.27 -16.57 -3.57
N GLU A 100 -25.59 -16.53 -3.41
CA GLU A 100 -26.54 -16.60 -4.52
C GLU A 100 -26.40 -15.42 -5.52
N ASP A 101 -25.85 -14.30 -5.06
CA ASP A 101 -25.55 -13.12 -5.87
C ASP A 101 -24.24 -13.25 -6.71
N GLY A 102 -23.57 -14.40 -6.63
CA GLY A 102 -22.32 -14.66 -7.34
C GLY A 102 -21.09 -13.97 -6.73
N LEU A 103 -21.21 -13.36 -5.58
CA LEU A 103 -20.12 -12.67 -4.87
C LEU A 103 -19.59 -13.55 -3.73
N HIS A 104 -18.32 -13.36 -3.40
CA HIS A 104 -17.77 -13.91 -2.18
C HIS A 104 -18.24 -13.08 -0.99
N HIS A 105 -18.71 -13.75 0.04
CA HIS A 105 -19.18 -13.13 1.27
C HIS A 105 -18.28 -13.52 2.44
N ALA A 106 -17.84 -12.53 3.21
CA ALA A 106 -17.24 -12.84 4.48
C ALA A 106 -18.26 -13.52 5.40
N PRO A 107 -17.86 -14.55 6.17
CA PRO A 107 -18.72 -15.15 7.16
C PRO A 107 -19.30 -14.11 8.13
N ASP A 108 -20.56 -14.28 8.54
CA ASP A 108 -21.24 -13.34 9.45
C ASP A 108 -20.55 -13.23 10.82
N ASP A 109 -19.83 -14.26 11.22
CA ASP A 109 -19.06 -14.32 12.45
C ASP A 109 -17.59 -13.89 12.30
N ASP A 110 -17.17 -13.45 11.10
CA ASP A 110 -15.83 -12.92 10.92
C ASP A 110 -15.69 -11.57 11.67
N PRO A 111 -14.84 -11.50 12.69
CA PRO A 111 -14.73 -10.32 13.54
C PRO A 111 -14.14 -9.09 12.82
N LEU A 112 -13.47 -9.29 11.68
CA LEU A 112 -12.79 -8.24 10.95
C LEU A 112 -13.54 -7.81 9.68
N TYR A 113 -14.21 -8.75 9.02
CA TYR A 113 -14.76 -8.56 7.68
C TYR A 113 -16.26 -8.89 7.59
N SER A 114 -16.96 -9.09 8.72
CA SER A 114 -18.40 -9.34 8.72
C SER A 114 -19.14 -8.35 7.82
N HIS A 115 -20.03 -8.87 6.99
CA HIS A 115 -20.83 -8.11 6.01
C HIS A 115 -20.07 -7.56 4.79
N GLN A 116 -18.79 -7.85 4.61
CA GLN A 116 -18.08 -7.45 3.40
C GLN A 116 -18.36 -8.42 2.25
N LYS A 117 -18.50 -7.84 1.07
CA LYS A 117 -18.69 -8.58 -0.18
C LYS A 117 -17.55 -8.24 -1.12
N LEU A 118 -17.05 -9.26 -1.81
CA LEU A 118 -16.00 -9.12 -2.81
C LEU A 118 -16.50 -9.61 -4.17
N ALA A 119 -16.45 -8.76 -5.15
CA ALA A 119 -16.65 -9.11 -6.54
C ALA A 119 -15.31 -9.35 -7.22
N ILE A 120 -15.12 -10.56 -7.75
CA ILE A 120 -13.97 -10.92 -8.58
C ILE A 120 -14.45 -11.80 -9.73
N SER A 121 -14.07 -11.47 -10.97
CA SER A 121 -14.42 -12.32 -12.09
C SER A 121 -13.56 -13.59 -12.14
N PRO A 122 -14.06 -14.70 -12.70
CA PRO A 122 -13.28 -15.92 -12.89
C PRO A 122 -11.99 -15.69 -13.69
N GLU A 123 -12.03 -14.80 -14.68
CA GLU A 123 -10.88 -14.43 -15.51
C GLU A 123 -9.81 -13.70 -14.69
N GLU A 124 -10.21 -12.72 -13.90
CA GLU A 124 -9.31 -11.97 -13.01
C GLU A 124 -8.68 -12.92 -11.98
N LEU A 125 -9.47 -13.77 -11.37
CA LEU A 125 -9.01 -14.76 -10.41
C LEU A 125 -7.98 -15.72 -11.04
N LYS A 126 -8.22 -16.19 -12.27
CA LYS A 126 -7.29 -17.03 -13.00
C LYS A 126 -5.95 -16.33 -13.25
N ILE A 127 -5.98 -15.08 -13.72
CA ILE A 127 -4.75 -14.28 -13.93
C ILE A 127 -3.97 -14.14 -12.63
N MET A 128 -4.64 -13.80 -11.54
CA MET A 128 -4.01 -13.64 -10.23
C MET A 128 -3.36 -14.94 -9.75
N ARG A 129 -4.04 -16.08 -9.90
CA ARG A 129 -3.50 -17.40 -9.55
C ARG A 129 -2.25 -17.74 -10.35
N GLU A 130 -2.29 -17.57 -11.67
CA GLU A 130 -1.18 -17.87 -12.54
C GLU A 130 0.05 -17.01 -12.22
N LEU A 131 -0.14 -15.72 -11.99
CA LEU A 131 0.95 -14.81 -11.64
C LEU A 131 1.52 -15.12 -10.25
N ASN A 132 0.69 -15.41 -9.27
CA ASN A 132 1.15 -15.81 -7.94
C ASN A 132 1.91 -17.14 -7.99
N ALA A 133 1.44 -18.13 -8.76
CA ALA A 133 2.17 -19.38 -8.94
C ALA A 133 3.57 -19.13 -9.54
N LYS A 134 3.68 -18.24 -10.55
CA LYS A 134 4.97 -17.86 -11.14
C LYS A 134 5.88 -17.14 -10.13
N ARG A 135 5.32 -16.26 -9.31
CA ARG A 135 6.06 -15.56 -8.26
C ARG A 135 6.59 -16.55 -7.22
N MET A 136 5.74 -17.43 -6.72
CA MET A 136 6.12 -18.44 -5.74
C MET A 136 7.18 -19.39 -6.27
N ALA A 137 7.07 -19.83 -7.52
CA ALA A 137 8.08 -20.65 -8.17
C ALA A 137 9.43 -19.94 -8.32
N GLY A 138 9.41 -18.60 -8.51
CA GLY A 138 10.61 -17.76 -8.64
C GLY A 138 11.23 -17.32 -7.32
N MET A 139 10.49 -17.41 -6.21
CA MET A 139 11.00 -16.94 -4.91
C MET A 139 12.11 -17.82 -4.34
N GLY A 140 12.32 -19.02 -4.88
CA GLY A 140 13.28 -19.96 -4.34
C GLY A 140 13.02 -20.27 -2.86
N LYS A 141 13.60 -21.33 -2.36
CA LYS A 141 13.61 -21.54 -0.90
C LYS A 141 14.47 -20.44 -0.28
N ILE A 142 13.89 -19.63 0.60
CA ILE A 142 14.59 -18.49 1.27
C ILE A 142 15.86 -18.97 1.97
N PHE A 143 15.81 -20.22 2.46
CA PHE A 143 16.97 -20.93 2.96
C PHE A 143 17.04 -22.29 2.27
N PRO A 144 18.18 -22.69 1.69
CA PRO A 144 18.39 -24.07 1.31
C PRO A 144 18.09 -24.98 2.51
N GLU A 145 17.28 -26.03 2.30
CA GLU A 145 16.89 -26.93 3.40
C GLU A 145 18.10 -27.53 4.13
N GLU A 146 19.18 -27.72 3.40
CA GLU A 146 20.44 -28.19 3.94
C GLU A 146 21.14 -27.27 4.94
N TRP A 147 20.78 -25.99 4.95
CA TRP A 147 21.33 -25.01 5.89
C TRP A 147 20.52 -24.92 7.19
N LEU A 148 19.36 -25.55 7.22
CA LEU A 148 18.51 -25.52 8.40
C LEU A 148 18.94 -26.61 9.37
N PRO A 149 19.15 -26.31 10.65
CA PRO A 149 19.28 -27.31 11.70
C PRO A 149 18.06 -28.25 11.70
N ASP A 150 18.24 -29.51 12.08
CA ASP A 150 17.14 -30.49 12.05
C ASP A 150 15.91 -30.03 12.83
N GLY A 151 16.06 -29.45 14.00
CA GLY A 151 14.95 -28.89 14.77
C GLY A 151 14.24 -27.73 14.09
N ALA A 152 14.92 -26.95 13.24
CA ALA A 152 14.29 -25.88 12.47
C ALA A 152 13.48 -26.45 11.31
N ARG A 153 13.91 -27.55 10.68
CA ARG A 153 13.13 -28.24 9.64
C ARG A 153 11.81 -28.77 10.19
N GLU A 154 11.85 -29.42 11.35
CA GLU A 154 10.65 -29.90 12.04
C GLU A 154 9.71 -28.74 12.39
N PHE A 155 10.24 -27.62 12.87
CA PHE A 155 9.46 -26.43 13.16
C PHE A 155 8.80 -25.84 11.91
N PHE A 156 9.51 -25.73 10.79
CA PHE A 156 8.93 -25.28 9.53
C PHE A 156 7.91 -26.26 8.94
N ALA A 157 8.12 -27.57 9.10
CA ALA A 157 7.14 -28.58 8.71
C ALA A 157 5.86 -28.50 9.56
N LEU A 158 5.98 -28.24 10.85
CA LEU A 158 4.85 -27.98 11.75
C LEU A 158 4.12 -26.68 11.40
N GLN A 159 4.82 -25.62 10.99
CA GLN A 159 4.19 -24.38 10.53
C GLN A 159 3.42 -24.56 9.22
N ALA A 160 3.85 -25.47 8.34
CA ALA A 160 3.15 -25.79 7.10
C ALA A 160 1.92 -26.70 7.34
N SER A 161 1.80 -27.31 8.52
CA SER A 161 0.66 -28.14 8.92
C SER A 161 -0.48 -27.29 9.50
N ASP A 162 -1.65 -27.90 9.72
CA ASP A 162 -2.82 -27.23 10.32
C ASP A 162 -2.57 -26.58 11.70
N TYR A 163 -1.51 -27.00 12.39
CA TYR A 163 -1.05 -26.36 13.63
C TYR A 163 -0.40 -24.99 13.41
N GLY A 164 0.11 -24.69 12.22
CA GLY A 164 0.66 -23.40 11.87
C GLY A 164 -0.36 -22.25 11.90
N LYS A 165 -1.64 -22.56 11.92
CA LYS A 165 -2.72 -21.60 12.10
C LYS A 165 -2.81 -21.04 13.54
N ILE A 166 -2.13 -21.62 14.51
CA ILE A 166 -2.30 -21.28 15.95
C ILE A 166 -1.25 -20.28 16.45
N GLY A 167 -0.26 -19.85 15.67
CA GLY A 167 0.69 -18.89 16.25
C GLY A 167 1.89 -18.48 15.43
N GLY A 168 2.01 -18.88 14.21
CA GLY A 168 3.18 -18.54 13.42
C GLY A 168 2.85 -17.74 12.18
N PHE A 169 3.13 -16.45 12.20
CA PHE A 169 3.33 -15.77 10.94
C PHE A 169 4.44 -16.53 10.17
N PRO A 170 4.23 -16.86 8.89
CA PRO A 170 5.31 -17.40 8.09
C PRO A 170 6.53 -16.47 8.19
N VAL A 171 7.69 -17.05 8.49
CA VAL A 171 8.94 -16.30 8.74
C VAL A 171 9.35 -15.39 7.57
N HIS A 172 8.77 -15.61 6.41
CA HIS A 172 9.01 -14.83 5.18
C HIS A 172 8.06 -13.64 4.98
N LEU A 173 7.09 -13.44 5.86
CA LEU A 173 6.26 -12.23 5.80
C LEU A 173 6.96 -11.10 6.56
N PRO A 174 7.14 -9.94 5.95
CA PRO A 174 7.65 -8.80 6.67
C PRO A 174 6.71 -8.48 7.83
N PRO A 175 7.25 -8.10 9.00
CA PRO A 175 6.41 -7.72 10.13
C PRO A 175 5.47 -6.59 9.70
N GLY A 176 4.17 -6.84 9.73
CA GLY A 176 3.14 -5.92 9.22
C GLY A 176 2.86 -4.71 10.11
N HIS A 177 3.53 -4.58 11.25
CA HIS A 177 3.23 -3.56 12.24
C HIS A 177 4.39 -2.56 12.38
N LEU A 178 4.54 -1.71 11.36
CA LEU A 178 5.51 -0.61 11.43
C LEU A 178 4.81 0.63 11.99
N THR A 179 5.47 1.31 12.93
CA THR A 179 5.09 2.66 13.34
C THR A 179 5.83 3.65 12.44
N PRO A 180 5.16 4.26 11.47
CA PRO A 180 5.82 5.18 10.55
C PRO A 180 6.28 6.44 11.27
N GLY A 181 7.43 6.96 10.86
CA GLY A 181 7.99 8.21 11.40
C GLY A 181 7.31 9.46 10.82
N PHE A 182 6.00 9.63 11.01
CA PHE A 182 5.21 10.76 10.48
C PHE A 182 5.82 12.12 10.80
N GLN A 183 6.47 12.27 11.95
CA GLN A 183 7.07 13.55 12.36
C GLN A 183 8.11 14.06 11.36
N ASN A 184 8.90 13.18 10.78
CA ASN A 184 9.93 13.58 9.81
C ASN A 184 9.29 14.15 8.56
N ILE A 185 8.26 13.48 8.04
CA ILE A 185 7.58 13.90 6.82
C ILE A 185 6.84 15.21 7.04
N LEU A 186 6.10 15.31 8.16
CA LEU A 186 5.31 16.51 8.48
C LEU A 186 6.18 17.74 8.77
N LYS A 187 7.39 17.56 9.32
CA LYS A 187 8.30 18.67 9.63
C LYS A 187 9.23 19.05 8.48
N ARG A 188 9.59 18.11 7.63
CA ARG A 188 10.64 18.27 6.63
C ARG A 188 10.14 18.20 5.18
N GLY A 189 9.13 17.37 4.93
CA GLY A 189 8.71 17.03 3.58
C GLY A 189 9.68 16.07 2.86
N TYR A 190 9.23 15.52 1.75
CA TYR A 190 10.02 14.51 1.02
C TYR A 190 11.25 15.09 0.32
N ALA A 191 11.17 16.34 -0.17
CA ALA A 191 12.29 16.96 -0.87
C ALA A 191 13.51 17.17 0.03
N ASP A 192 13.31 17.57 1.29
CA ASP A 192 14.41 17.73 2.24
C ASP A 192 15.02 16.39 2.65
N ILE A 193 14.18 15.37 2.89
CA ILE A 193 14.65 14.02 3.19
C ILE A 193 15.45 13.45 2.00
N ARG A 194 14.91 13.62 0.79
CA ARG A 194 15.58 13.20 -0.45
C ARG A 194 16.92 13.91 -0.64
N LYS A 195 16.93 15.23 -0.41
CA LYS A 195 18.14 16.04 -0.51
C LYS A 195 19.23 15.56 0.45
N GLN A 196 18.91 15.27 1.70
CA GLN A 196 19.87 14.72 2.66
C GLN A 196 20.51 13.42 2.15
N ALA A 197 19.70 12.54 1.56
CA ALA A 197 20.21 11.29 1.00
C ALA A 197 21.10 11.55 -0.24
N GLN A 198 20.69 12.49 -1.10
CA GLN A 198 21.44 12.86 -2.29
C GLN A 198 22.77 13.55 -1.93
N ASP A 199 22.76 14.48 -0.97
CA ASP A 199 23.99 15.18 -0.54
C ASP A 199 25.04 14.16 -0.06
N TRP A 200 24.64 13.13 0.67
CA TRP A 200 25.57 12.07 1.08
C TRP A 200 26.12 11.28 -0.12
N LEU A 201 25.29 10.98 -1.11
CA LEU A 201 25.71 10.29 -2.34
C LEU A 201 26.71 11.12 -3.13
N ASP A 202 26.48 12.43 -3.23
CA ASP A 202 27.34 13.36 -3.97
C ASP A 202 28.69 13.53 -3.27
N GLU A 203 28.70 13.66 -1.95
CA GLU A 203 29.91 13.76 -1.12
C GLU A 203 30.80 12.51 -1.24
N HIS A 204 30.19 11.33 -1.35
CA HIS A 204 30.91 10.06 -1.40
C HIS A 204 31.05 9.49 -2.82
N ASN A 205 30.74 10.29 -3.84
CA ASN A 205 30.87 9.87 -5.24
C ASN A 205 32.34 9.54 -5.56
N GLY A 206 32.57 8.31 -5.99
CA GLY A 206 33.92 7.79 -6.28
C GLY A 206 34.61 7.12 -5.08
N ASN A 207 34.08 7.20 -3.87
CA ASN A 207 34.61 6.51 -2.69
C ASN A 207 33.57 5.55 -2.09
N VAL A 208 33.19 4.54 -2.87
CA VAL A 208 32.17 3.54 -2.49
C VAL A 208 32.85 2.20 -2.24
N GLN A 209 33.63 2.13 -1.16
CA GLN A 209 34.36 0.92 -0.76
C GLN A 209 34.04 0.54 0.69
N GLY A 210 34.25 -0.72 1.03
CA GLY A 210 34.02 -1.23 2.38
C GLY A 210 32.62 -0.90 2.89
N ASP A 211 32.51 -0.36 4.09
CA ASP A 211 31.25 -0.02 4.76
C ASP A 211 30.43 1.05 4.00
N ASN A 212 31.07 1.84 3.15
CA ASN A 212 30.37 2.85 2.37
C ASN A 212 29.50 2.23 1.28
N MET A 213 29.75 0.99 0.84
CA MET A 213 28.92 0.31 -0.13
C MET A 213 27.48 0.12 0.39
N GLY A 214 27.33 -0.37 1.62
CA GLY A 214 26.01 -0.52 2.26
C GLY A 214 25.28 0.82 2.41
N LYS A 215 25.99 1.86 2.85
CA LYS A 215 25.45 3.22 2.97
C LYS A 215 25.01 3.78 1.62
N TYR A 216 25.85 3.60 0.58
CA TYR A 216 25.52 4.03 -0.78
C TYR A 216 24.21 3.41 -1.26
N MET A 217 24.06 2.08 -1.11
CA MET A 217 22.83 1.38 -1.49
C MET A 217 21.63 1.88 -0.69
N PHE A 218 21.78 2.12 0.60
CA PHE A 218 20.73 2.65 1.45
C PHE A 218 20.29 4.06 1.03
N TYR A 219 21.21 4.98 0.85
CA TYR A 219 20.86 6.35 0.45
C TYR A 219 20.30 6.40 -0.98
N LYS A 220 20.80 5.56 -1.87
CA LYS A 220 20.21 5.39 -3.22
C LYS A 220 18.78 4.86 -3.14
N ALA A 221 18.53 3.87 -2.30
CA ALA A 221 17.18 3.37 -2.02
C ALA A 221 16.26 4.47 -1.46
N ALA A 222 16.77 5.27 -0.53
CA ALA A 222 16.02 6.37 0.09
C ALA A 222 15.64 7.46 -0.93
N THR A 223 16.54 7.84 -1.85
CA THR A 223 16.19 8.81 -2.91
C THR A 223 15.07 8.29 -3.80
N VAL A 224 15.15 7.02 -4.23
CA VAL A 224 14.11 6.40 -5.07
C VAL A 224 12.79 6.26 -4.33
N ALA A 225 12.81 5.94 -3.03
CA ALA A 225 11.60 5.88 -2.21
C ALA A 225 10.92 7.25 -2.09
N CYS A 226 11.70 8.32 -1.88
CA CYS A 226 11.17 9.69 -1.89
C CYS A 226 10.58 10.07 -3.25
N ASP A 227 11.23 9.70 -4.35
CA ASP A 227 10.71 9.91 -5.71
C ASP A 227 9.37 9.19 -5.90
N GLY A 228 9.20 8.00 -5.33
CA GLY A 228 7.93 7.27 -5.32
C GLY A 228 6.82 8.03 -4.58
N ALA A 229 7.10 8.51 -3.38
CA ALA A 229 6.12 9.26 -2.59
C ALA A 229 5.71 10.59 -3.26
N ILE A 230 6.69 11.30 -3.82
CA ILE A 230 6.46 12.54 -4.60
C ILE A 230 5.60 12.23 -5.83
N THR A 231 5.94 11.18 -6.57
CA THR A 231 5.21 10.76 -7.77
C THR A 231 3.76 10.41 -7.45
N LEU A 232 3.52 9.63 -6.39
CA LEU A 232 2.16 9.28 -5.95
C LEU A 232 1.32 10.53 -5.68
N THR A 233 1.87 11.44 -4.91
CA THR A 233 1.17 12.66 -4.52
C THR A 233 0.87 13.56 -5.72
N ARG A 234 1.82 13.71 -6.66
CA ARG A 234 1.61 14.49 -7.88
C ARG A 234 0.58 13.85 -8.81
N ARG A 235 0.57 12.54 -8.95
CA ARG A 235 -0.46 11.84 -9.73
C ARG A 235 -1.86 12.13 -9.21
N TYR A 236 -2.06 12.16 -7.90
CA TYR A 236 -3.35 12.58 -7.31
C TYR A 236 -3.65 14.06 -7.55
N ALA A 237 -2.64 14.93 -7.55
CA ALA A 237 -2.83 16.35 -7.88
C ALA A 237 -3.32 16.52 -9.33
N ASP A 238 -2.70 15.80 -10.27
CA ASP A 238 -3.09 15.83 -11.68
C ASP A 238 -4.49 15.25 -11.89
N LEU A 239 -4.81 14.15 -11.23
CA LEU A 239 -6.14 13.55 -11.29
C LEU A 239 -7.21 14.50 -10.69
N ALA A 240 -6.91 15.21 -9.61
CA ALA A 240 -7.83 16.20 -9.04
C ALA A 240 -8.12 17.34 -10.02
N ARG A 241 -7.10 17.83 -10.75
CA ARG A 241 -7.29 18.83 -11.82
C ARG A 241 -8.14 18.29 -12.96
N GLU A 242 -7.90 17.03 -13.35
CA GLU A 242 -8.68 16.42 -14.43
C GLU A 242 -10.15 16.30 -14.03
N LYS A 243 -10.41 15.75 -12.85
CA LYS A 243 -11.79 15.62 -12.34
C LYS A 243 -12.48 16.98 -12.06
N ALA A 244 -11.72 18.03 -11.82
CA ALA A 244 -12.28 19.38 -11.66
C ALA A 244 -12.92 19.92 -12.94
N LYS A 245 -12.48 19.45 -14.13
CA LYS A 245 -13.05 19.88 -15.41
C LYS A 245 -14.50 19.45 -15.57
N ASP A 246 -14.82 18.24 -15.10
CA ASP A 246 -16.13 17.60 -15.23
C ASP A 246 -16.87 17.51 -13.88
N ALA A 247 -16.49 18.35 -12.92
CA ALA A 247 -17.10 18.34 -11.59
C ALA A 247 -18.59 18.68 -11.66
N PRO A 248 -19.47 17.95 -10.95
CA PRO A 248 -20.92 18.10 -11.07
C PRO A 248 -21.45 19.45 -10.53
N THR A 249 -20.69 20.10 -9.66
CA THR A 249 -21.06 21.40 -9.09
C THR A 249 -19.86 22.35 -9.02
N PRO A 250 -20.09 23.69 -9.02
CA PRO A 250 -19.02 24.66 -8.83
C PRO A 250 -18.26 24.48 -7.51
N GLU A 251 -18.95 24.07 -6.45
CA GLU A 251 -18.35 23.83 -5.13
C GLU A 251 -17.39 22.63 -5.19
N ARG A 252 -17.81 21.53 -5.85
CA ARG A 252 -16.94 20.36 -6.01
C ARG A 252 -15.73 20.68 -6.90
N LYS A 253 -15.91 21.48 -7.93
CA LYS A 253 -14.82 21.99 -8.75
C LYS A 253 -13.79 22.74 -7.91
N ALA A 254 -14.25 23.71 -7.12
CA ALA A 254 -13.37 24.50 -6.25
C ALA A 254 -12.65 23.65 -5.20
N GLU A 255 -13.32 22.61 -4.65
CA GLU A 255 -12.68 21.63 -3.75
C GLU A 255 -11.55 20.87 -4.45
N LEU A 256 -11.81 20.31 -5.63
CA LEU A 256 -10.81 19.53 -6.38
C LEU A 256 -9.61 20.40 -6.80
N GLU A 257 -9.86 21.65 -7.23
CA GLU A 257 -8.78 22.61 -7.53
C GLU A 257 -7.93 22.92 -6.29
N LYS A 258 -8.56 23.14 -5.14
CA LYS A 258 -7.86 23.35 -3.87
C LYS A 258 -7.08 22.10 -3.44
N MET A 259 -7.65 20.91 -3.60
CA MET A 259 -6.96 19.65 -3.34
C MET A 259 -5.70 19.55 -4.20
N ALA A 260 -5.79 19.82 -5.49
CA ALA A 260 -4.67 19.78 -6.40
C ALA A 260 -3.52 20.71 -5.96
N VAL A 261 -3.83 21.97 -5.61
CA VAL A 261 -2.84 22.93 -5.12
C VAL A 261 -2.16 22.47 -3.83
N SER A 262 -2.94 21.91 -2.90
CA SER A 262 -2.41 21.40 -1.64
C SER A 262 -1.54 20.14 -1.86
N LEU A 263 -1.96 19.24 -2.75
CA LEU A 263 -1.21 18.04 -3.11
C LEU A 263 0.12 18.39 -3.77
N ASP A 264 0.16 19.37 -4.68
CA ASP A 264 1.43 19.83 -5.26
C ASP A 264 2.41 20.32 -4.20
N TRP A 265 1.89 21.01 -3.21
CA TRP A 265 2.73 21.52 -2.13
C TRP A 265 3.29 20.39 -1.28
N ILE A 266 2.43 19.50 -0.78
CA ILE A 266 2.85 18.43 0.13
C ILE A 266 3.57 17.28 -0.58
N ALA A 267 3.58 17.26 -1.90
CA ALA A 267 4.40 16.31 -2.66
C ALA A 267 5.89 16.42 -2.29
N GLU A 268 6.36 17.60 -1.99
CA GLU A 268 7.77 17.85 -1.68
C GLU A 268 7.99 18.48 -0.30
N LYS A 269 7.06 19.34 0.13
CA LYS A 269 7.23 20.26 1.26
C LYS A 269 6.43 19.82 2.48
N PRO A 270 6.80 20.30 3.68
CA PRO A 270 6.01 20.05 4.89
C PRO A 270 4.61 20.67 4.79
N ALA A 271 3.65 20.03 5.46
CA ALA A 271 2.28 20.51 5.53
C ALA A 271 2.18 21.90 6.18
N ARG A 272 1.36 22.78 5.62
CA ARG A 272 1.10 24.15 6.13
C ARG A 272 -0.14 24.22 7.01
N THR A 273 -1.07 23.28 6.82
CA THR A 273 -2.36 23.26 7.49
C THR A 273 -2.63 21.87 8.06
N PHE A 274 -3.58 21.78 9.00
CA PHE A 274 -4.02 20.51 9.56
C PHE A 274 -4.59 19.57 8.50
N TRP A 275 -5.32 20.11 7.52
CA TRP A 275 -5.83 19.34 6.39
C TRP A 275 -4.70 18.73 5.56
N GLU A 276 -3.69 19.53 5.21
CA GLU A 276 -2.51 19.05 4.47
C GLU A 276 -1.73 18.01 5.26
N ALA A 277 -1.63 18.15 6.58
CA ALA A 277 -0.98 17.17 7.44
C ALA A 277 -1.70 15.82 7.43
N LEU A 278 -3.04 15.82 7.55
CA LEU A 278 -3.84 14.60 7.46
C LEU A 278 -3.72 13.94 6.08
N GLN A 279 -3.77 14.74 5.02
CA GLN A 279 -3.61 14.26 3.65
C GLN A 279 -2.23 13.64 3.42
N GLN A 280 -1.17 14.26 3.94
CA GLN A 280 0.19 13.76 3.83
C GLN A 280 0.36 12.43 4.59
N VAL A 281 -0.21 12.31 5.80
CA VAL A 281 -0.23 11.06 6.57
C VAL A 281 -0.99 9.96 5.82
N MET A 282 -2.15 10.28 5.23
CA MET A 282 -2.93 9.31 4.47
C MET A 282 -2.18 8.79 3.26
N LEU A 283 -1.61 9.68 2.43
CA LEU A 283 -0.83 9.27 1.26
C LEU A 283 0.45 8.51 1.63
N TYR A 284 1.07 8.85 2.76
CA TYR A 284 2.20 8.08 3.26
C TYR A 284 1.81 6.64 3.63
N ASN A 285 0.63 6.45 4.23
CA ASN A 285 0.12 5.11 4.49
C ASN A 285 -0.14 4.33 3.19
N VAL A 286 -0.71 4.99 2.18
CA VAL A 286 -0.89 4.37 0.84
C VAL A 286 0.47 3.99 0.24
N PHE A 287 1.44 4.89 0.30
CA PHE A 287 2.81 4.63 -0.16
C PHE A 287 3.44 3.42 0.53
N LEU A 288 3.32 3.31 1.84
CA LEU A 288 3.85 2.16 2.57
C LEU A 288 3.14 0.85 2.19
N LYS A 289 1.83 0.87 1.97
CA LYS A 289 1.07 -0.30 1.51
C LYS A 289 1.47 -0.76 0.11
N VAL A 290 1.90 0.14 -0.75
CA VAL A 290 2.41 -0.23 -2.08
C VAL A 290 3.74 -0.96 -1.99
N HIS A 291 4.60 -0.59 -1.03
CA HIS A 291 5.94 -1.15 -0.88
C HIS A 291 5.98 -2.41 -0.02
N ASN A 292 5.12 -2.49 0.97
CA ASN A 292 5.03 -3.61 1.88
C ASN A 292 3.71 -4.33 1.66
N ASP A 293 3.78 -5.51 1.12
CA ASP A 293 2.73 -6.50 1.16
C ASP A 293 2.81 -7.24 2.51
N PRO A 294 1.81 -7.54 3.20
CA PRO A 294 0.52 -7.00 3.60
C PRO A 294 0.55 -6.29 4.96
N GLY A 295 0.11 -5.13 5.04
CA GLY A 295 -0.35 -4.61 6.31
C GLY A 295 0.61 -3.73 7.07
N VAL A 296 0.99 -2.60 6.45
CA VAL A 296 1.31 -1.43 7.27
C VAL A 296 0.01 -1.01 7.94
N THR A 297 -0.23 -1.54 9.10
CA THR A 297 -1.22 -0.95 9.98
C THR A 297 -0.61 0.33 10.52
N SER A 298 -1.13 1.46 10.06
CA SER A 298 -0.97 2.72 10.77
C SER A 298 -1.77 2.66 12.07
N GLN A 299 -1.45 1.70 12.92
CA GLN A 299 -1.89 1.79 14.28
C GLN A 299 -1.08 2.93 14.88
N ILE A 300 -1.74 4.04 15.06
CA ILE A 300 -1.41 4.93 16.17
C ILE A 300 -1.49 4.00 17.38
N GLY A 301 -0.32 3.60 17.89
CA GLY A 301 -0.27 2.77 19.05
C GLY A 301 -1.18 3.40 20.08
N ARG A 302 -2.16 2.67 20.58
CA ARG A 302 -2.78 3.05 21.82
C ARG A 302 -1.65 3.17 22.78
N ALA A 303 -1.28 4.39 23.11
CA ALA A 303 -0.58 4.64 24.35
C ALA A 303 -1.50 4.03 25.43
N HIS A 304 -1.11 2.90 25.93
CA HIS A 304 -1.71 2.42 27.15
C HIS A 304 -1.30 3.42 28.22
N VAL A 305 -2.21 4.32 28.51
CA VAL A 305 -2.16 5.11 29.73
C VAL A 305 -2.64 4.22 30.85
#